data_2a7c6ed14225ce4b011959affa0f689a
#
_entry.id   2a7c6ed14225ce4b011959affa0f689a
#
_cell.length_a   1.000
_cell.length_b   1.000
_cell.length_c   1.000
_cell.angle_alpha   90.00
_cell.angle_beta   90.00
_cell.angle_gamma   90.00
#
_symmetry.space_group_name_H-M   'P 1'
#
loop_
_entity.id
_entity.type
_entity.pdbx_description
1 polymer ?
#
loop_
_entity_poly.entity_id
_entity_poly.type
_entity_poly.pdbx_seq_one_letter_code
_entity_poly.pdbx_strand_id
1 'polypeptide(L)'
;AKTAQLLTMRKFDELFTDSSVTINAVHPGNVKSNMGNTNGKLYRMMKEKFILPSARETEIAAQALYYLAASDEVAGVSGKFFHLTTEEKPAPHARDYSRVEPVWKKSLELCRLI
;
A
#
# COMPACT_ATOMS: atom_id res chain seq x y z
N ALA A 1 3.84 6.82 8.08
CA ALA A 1 2.73 5.84 8.13
C ALA A 1 2.87 4.79 7.02
N LYS A 2 2.97 5.15 5.73
CA LYS A 2 3.01 4.20 4.60
C LYS A 2 4.22 3.25 4.61
N THR A 3 5.40 3.75 5.00
CA THR A 3 6.59 2.90 5.19
C THR A 3 6.35 1.83 6.25
N ALA A 4 5.74 2.18 7.39
CA ALA A 4 5.41 1.22 8.43
C ALA A 4 4.45 0.14 7.93
N GLN A 5 3.45 0.49 7.10
CA GLN A 5 2.55 -0.50 6.49
C GLN A 5 3.30 -1.52 5.61
N LEU A 6 4.29 -1.07 4.81
CA LEU A 6 5.09 -1.98 3.99
C LEU A 6 5.97 -2.91 4.83
N LEU A 7 6.56 -2.40 5.91
CA LEU A 7 7.32 -3.23 6.85
C LEU A 7 6.43 -4.23 7.61
N THR A 8 5.22 -3.82 7.99
CA THR A 8 4.23 -4.71 8.60
C THR A 8 3.75 -5.78 7.62
N MET A 9 3.50 -5.41 6.36
CA MET A 9 3.20 -6.39 5.30
C MET A 9 4.30 -7.44 5.19
N ARG A 10 5.57 -7.02 5.23
CA ARG A 10 6.71 -7.94 5.20
C ARG A 10 6.68 -8.94 6.36
N LYS A 11 6.32 -8.48 7.56
CA LYS A 11 6.17 -9.38 8.71
C LYS A 11 5.04 -10.39 8.54
N PHE A 12 3.90 -9.96 8.02
CA PHE A 12 2.81 -10.87 7.70
C PHE A 12 3.20 -11.90 6.62
N ASP A 13 3.94 -11.48 5.60
CA ASP A 13 4.45 -12.38 4.57
C ASP A 13 5.34 -13.48 5.17
N GLU A 14 6.23 -13.13 6.11
CA GLU A 14 7.03 -14.10 6.86
C GLU A 14 6.17 -15.06 7.68
N LEU A 15 5.14 -14.54 8.38
CA LEU A 15 4.24 -15.35 9.20
C LEU A 15 3.37 -16.30 8.36
N PHE A 16 3.08 -15.95 7.12
CA PHE A 16 2.22 -16.74 6.22
C PHE A 16 3.00 -17.66 5.27
N THR A 17 4.33 -17.74 5.39
CA THR A 17 5.20 -18.48 4.46
C THR A 17 4.75 -19.93 4.24
N ASP A 18 4.29 -20.61 5.30
CA ASP A 18 3.85 -22.01 5.25
C ASP A 18 2.33 -22.16 5.04
N SER A 19 1.67 -21.11 4.57
CA SER A 19 0.23 -21.10 4.33
C SER A 19 -0.10 -20.77 2.87
N SER A 20 -1.37 -20.94 2.48
CA SER A 20 -1.88 -20.51 1.19
C SER A 20 -2.26 -19.02 1.16
N VAL A 21 -2.04 -18.30 2.24
CA VAL A 21 -2.37 -16.87 2.34
C VAL A 21 -1.24 -16.06 1.74
N THR A 22 -1.57 -15.15 0.84
CA THR A 22 -0.65 -14.17 0.25
C THR A 22 -0.99 -12.77 0.71
N ILE A 23 0.02 -11.91 0.82
CA ILE A 23 -0.14 -10.51 1.19
C ILE A 23 0.73 -9.63 0.29
N ASN A 24 0.12 -8.66 -0.36
CA ASN A 24 0.80 -7.73 -1.24
C ASN A 24 0.34 -6.29 -0.92
N ALA A 25 1.13 -5.32 -1.33
CA ALA A 25 0.77 -3.91 -1.24
C ALA A 25 0.64 -3.30 -2.63
N VAL A 26 -0.30 -2.37 -2.78
CA VAL A 26 -0.52 -1.66 -4.03
C VAL A 26 -0.46 -0.16 -3.82
N HIS A 27 0.18 0.53 -4.77
CA HIS A 27 0.15 1.98 -4.92
C HIS A 27 -0.75 2.31 -6.10
N PRO A 28 -1.91 2.97 -5.87
CA PRO A 28 -2.87 3.26 -6.93
C PRO A 28 -2.46 4.43 -7.83
N GLY A 29 -1.33 5.09 -7.56
CA GLY A 29 -0.97 6.35 -8.20
C GLY A 29 -1.80 7.53 -7.70
N ASN A 30 -1.83 8.59 -8.49
CA ASN A 30 -2.72 9.72 -8.23
C ASN A 30 -4.13 9.37 -8.71
N VAL A 31 -5.06 9.27 -7.77
CA VAL A 31 -6.45 8.88 -8.03
C VAL A 31 -7.39 10.05 -7.70
N LYS A 32 -8.40 10.27 -8.51
CA LYS A 32 -9.47 11.23 -8.23
C LYS A 32 -10.29 10.72 -7.05
N SER A 33 -9.98 11.20 -5.85
CA SER A 33 -10.65 10.80 -4.62
C SER A 33 -10.97 12.00 -3.74
N ASN A 34 -11.80 11.79 -2.74
CA ASN A 34 -12.12 12.80 -1.74
C ASN A 34 -11.04 13.02 -0.68
N MET A 35 -9.93 12.30 -0.77
CA MET A 35 -8.83 12.42 0.19
C MET A 35 -8.27 13.85 0.21
N GLY A 36 -8.13 14.41 1.40
CA GLY A 36 -7.61 15.76 1.60
C GLY A 36 -8.61 16.89 1.36
N ASN A 37 -9.87 16.61 1.04
CA ASN A 37 -10.88 17.66 0.85
C ASN A 37 -11.15 18.49 2.13
N THR A 38 -10.78 17.97 3.30
CA THR A 38 -10.88 18.62 4.61
C THR A 38 -9.65 19.46 4.98
N ASN A 39 -8.59 19.47 4.17
CA ASN A 39 -7.31 20.12 4.46
C ASN A 39 -7.28 21.63 4.19
N GLY A 40 -8.45 22.29 4.09
CA GLY A 40 -8.59 23.74 3.92
C GLY A 40 -8.65 24.19 2.45
N LYS A 41 -9.05 25.47 2.28
CA LYS A 41 -9.33 26.04 0.96
C LYS A 41 -8.11 26.10 0.03
N LEU A 42 -6.94 26.45 0.57
CA LEU A 42 -5.71 26.56 -0.22
C LEU A 42 -5.28 25.20 -0.79
N TYR A 43 -5.34 24.15 0.04
CA TYR A 43 -5.02 22.79 -0.39
C TYR A 43 -6.01 22.28 -1.44
N ARG A 44 -7.32 22.53 -1.27
CA ARG A 44 -8.34 22.19 -2.27
C ARG A 44 -8.07 22.84 -3.61
N MET A 45 -7.77 24.13 -3.61
CA MET A 45 -7.46 24.87 -4.83
C MET A 45 -6.22 24.32 -5.53
N MET A 46 -5.15 24.02 -4.78
CA MET A 46 -3.93 23.37 -5.33
C MET A 46 -4.24 21.97 -5.86
N LYS A 47 -5.03 21.19 -5.14
CA LYS A 47 -5.46 19.85 -5.57
C LYS A 47 -6.22 19.91 -6.88
N GLU A 48 -7.20 20.77 -7.01
CA GLU A 48 -8.04 20.92 -8.20
C GLU A 48 -7.24 21.43 -9.40
N LYS A 49 -6.29 22.33 -9.18
CA LYS A 49 -5.54 22.98 -10.26
C LYS A 49 -4.32 22.16 -10.76
N PHE A 50 -3.64 21.44 -9.86
CA PHE A 50 -2.36 20.79 -10.17
C PHE A 50 -2.38 19.26 -10.03
N ILE A 51 -3.18 18.71 -9.13
CA ILE A 51 -3.18 17.29 -8.82
C ILE A 51 -4.23 16.55 -9.65
N LEU A 52 -5.48 17.01 -9.63
CA LEU A 52 -6.59 16.34 -10.32
C LEU A 52 -6.46 16.22 -11.84
N PRO A 53 -5.87 17.18 -12.58
CA PRO A 53 -5.71 17.03 -14.03
C PRO A 53 -4.87 15.82 -14.45
N SER A 54 -3.93 15.40 -13.60
CA SER A 54 -3.09 14.22 -13.82
C SER A 54 -3.56 12.96 -13.08
N ALA A 55 -4.65 13.06 -12.32
CA ALA A 55 -5.16 11.95 -11.52
C ALA A 55 -5.95 10.96 -12.38
N ARG A 56 -5.76 9.67 -12.09
CA ARG A 56 -6.50 8.57 -12.73
C ARG A 56 -7.90 8.43 -12.14
N GLU A 57 -8.80 7.85 -12.91
CA GLU A 57 -10.13 7.49 -12.42
C GLU A 57 -10.04 6.40 -11.34
N THR A 58 -10.99 6.40 -10.43
CA THR A 58 -11.07 5.45 -9.30
C THR A 58 -11.22 4.00 -9.77
N GLU A 59 -11.86 3.78 -10.91
CA GLU A 59 -12.06 2.46 -11.51
C GLU A 59 -10.75 1.76 -11.83
N ILE A 60 -9.72 2.51 -12.30
CA ILE A 60 -8.40 1.93 -12.60
C ILE A 60 -7.75 1.38 -11.32
N ALA A 61 -7.87 2.10 -10.20
CA ALA A 61 -7.36 1.64 -8.91
C ALA A 61 -8.16 0.44 -8.39
N ALA A 62 -9.48 0.45 -8.54
CA ALA A 62 -10.35 -0.66 -8.15
C ALA A 62 -10.05 -1.93 -8.96
N GLN A 63 -9.85 -1.81 -10.28
CA GLN A 63 -9.46 -2.92 -11.14
C GLN A 63 -8.10 -3.50 -10.75
N ALA A 64 -7.13 -2.65 -10.37
CA ALA A 64 -5.83 -3.12 -9.88
C ALA A 64 -5.96 -3.91 -8.58
N LEU A 65 -6.78 -3.45 -7.64
CA LEU A 65 -7.07 -4.20 -6.41
C LEU A 65 -7.73 -5.54 -6.70
N TYR A 66 -8.72 -5.56 -7.59
CA TYR A 66 -9.38 -6.80 -8.01
C TYR A 66 -8.40 -7.78 -8.65
N TYR A 67 -7.55 -7.30 -9.56
CA TYR A 67 -6.50 -8.11 -10.18
C TYR A 67 -5.58 -8.75 -9.13
N LEU A 68 -5.08 -7.98 -8.17
CA LEU A 68 -4.20 -8.49 -7.11
C LEU A 68 -4.89 -9.46 -6.15
N ALA A 69 -6.22 -9.34 -6.01
CA ALA A 69 -7.00 -10.20 -5.12
C ALA A 69 -7.46 -11.51 -5.78
N ALA A 70 -7.70 -11.52 -7.09
CA ALA A 70 -8.46 -12.58 -7.75
C ALA A 70 -7.83 -13.13 -9.04
N SER A 71 -6.78 -12.53 -9.60
CA SER A 71 -6.17 -13.04 -10.84
C SER A 71 -5.27 -14.23 -10.58
N ASP A 72 -5.40 -15.24 -11.44
CA ASP A 72 -4.51 -16.42 -11.46
C ASP A 72 -3.04 -16.03 -11.77
N GLU A 73 -2.82 -14.91 -12.45
CA GLU A 73 -1.47 -14.43 -12.79
C GLU A 73 -0.64 -14.05 -11.56
N VAL A 74 -1.29 -13.70 -10.46
CA VAL A 74 -0.65 -13.36 -9.19
C VAL A 74 -0.90 -14.42 -8.10
N ALA A 75 -1.46 -15.56 -8.47
CA ALA A 75 -1.64 -16.68 -7.55
C ALA A 75 -0.27 -17.12 -6.99
N GLY A 76 -0.17 -17.20 -5.66
CA GLY A 76 1.08 -17.53 -4.97
C GLY A 76 2.12 -16.40 -4.91
N VAL A 77 1.88 -15.25 -5.51
CA VAL A 77 2.74 -14.07 -5.37
C VAL A 77 2.47 -13.39 -4.03
N SER A 78 3.49 -13.26 -3.18
CA SER A 78 3.37 -12.68 -1.85
C SER A 78 4.56 -11.79 -1.50
N GLY A 79 4.36 -10.85 -0.57
CA GLY A 79 5.40 -9.95 -0.09
C GLY A 79 5.82 -8.88 -1.11
N LYS A 80 5.03 -8.63 -2.13
CA LYS A 80 5.38 -7.74 -3.25
C LYS A 80 4.66 -6.39 -3.15
N PHE A 81 5.29 -5.40 -3.77
CA PHE A 81 4.74 -4.06 -3.91
C PHE A 81 4.41 -3.79 -5.38
N PHE A 82 3.23 -3.29 -5.64
CA PHE A 82 2.74 -3.04 -6.99
C PHE A 82 2.39 -1.56 -7.19
N HIS A 83 2.70 -1.04 -8.37
CA HIS A 83 2.06 0.15 -8.90
C HIS A 83 0.97 -0.30 -9.88
N LEU A 84 -0.28 -0.18 -9.47
CA LEU A 84 -1.42 -0.82 -10.15
C LEU A 84 -1.21 -2.33 -10.28
N THR A 85 -1.02 -2.84 -11.48
CA THR A 85 -0.80 -4.27 -11.76
C THR A 85 0.67 -4.63 -12.03
N THR A 86 1.58 -3.66 -11.96
CA THR A 86 3.01 -3.84 -12.24
C THR A 86 3.80 -3.91 -10.94
N GLU A 87 4.60 -4.96 -10.76
CA GLU A 87 5.49 -5.08 -9.60
C GLU A 87 6.57 -3.98 -9.64
N GLU A 88 6.74 -3.31 -8.51
CA GLU A 88 7.77 -2.28 -8.30
C GLU A 88 8.58 -2.57 -7.04
N LYS A 89 9.81 -2.04 -7.02
CA LYS A 89 10.61 -2.03 -5.79
C LYS A 89 10.20 -0.85 -4.92
N PRO A 90 9.88 -1.06 -3.64
CA PRO A 90 9.63 0.03 -2.71
C PRO A 90 10.87 0.94 -2.57
N ALA A 91 10.67 2.16 -2.07
CA ALA A 91 11.76 3.08 -1.75
C ALA A 91 12.78 2.43 -0.78
N PRO A 92 14.06 2.83 -0.83
CA PRO A 92 15.12 2.22 0.00
C PRO A 92 14.80 2.12 1.48
N HIS A 93 14.21 3.16 2.07
CA HIS A 93 13.81 3.17 3.49
C HIS A 93 12.68 2.18 3.83
N ALA A 94 11.89 1.75 2.86
CA ALA A 94 10.86 0.73 3.03
C ALA A 94 11.39 -0.69 2.77
N ARG A 95 12.65 -0.82 2.33
CA ARG A 95 13.38 -2.07 2.15
C ARG A 95 14.43 -2.31 3.25
N ASP A 96 14.49 -1.44 4.23
CA ASP A 96 15.34 -1.63 5.42
C ASP A 96 14.68 -2.64 6.37
N TYR A 97 14.93 -3.91 6.10
CA TYR A 97 14.31 -5.02 6.83
C TYR A 97 14.75 -5.11 8.30
N SER A 98 15.83 -4.44 8.70
CA SER A 98 16.21 -4.32 10.11
C SER A 98 15.16 -3.64 10.97
N ARG A 99 14.28 -2.88 10.32
CA ARG A 99 13.18 -2.15 10.98
C ARG A 99 11.87 -2.96 11.09
N VAL A 100 11.79 -4.13 10.49
CA VAL A 100 10.55 -4.94 10.50
C VAL A 100 10.16 -5.30 11.93
N GLU A 101 11.06 -5.91 12.70
CA GLU A 101 10.79 -6.31 14.08
C GLU A 101 10.47 -5.13 15.02
N PRO A 102 11.23 -4.04 15.04
CA PRO A 102 10.88 -2.87 15.85
C PRO A 102 9.49 -2.28 15.50
N VAL A 103 9.15 -2.17 14.21
CA VAL A 103 7.85 -1.67 13.77
C VAL A 103 6.74 -2.64 14.15
N TRP A 104 6.95 -3.93 13.98
CA TRP A 104 6.00 -4.97 14.36
C TRP A 104 5.68 -4.95 15.85
N LYS A 105 6.72 -5.01 16.68
CA LYS A 105 6.58 -4.94 18.16
C LYS A 105 5.82 -3.69 18.57
N LYS A 106 6.20 -2.53 18.03
CA LYS A 106 5.51 -1.27 18.35
C LYS A 106 4.05 -1.27 17.92
N SER A 107 3.73 -1.90 16.79
CA SER A 107 2.35 -2.05 16.31
C SER A 107 1.52 -2.90 17.26
N LEU A 108 2.07 -4.03 17.71
CA LEU A 108 1.40 -4.90 18.70
C LEU A 108 1.15 -4.19 20.03
N GLU A 109 2.14 -3.43 20.53
CA GLU A 109 1.98 -2.61 21.75
C GLU A 109 0.84 -1.60 21.60
N LEU A 110 0.81 -0.85 20.50
CA LEU A 110 -0.22 0.15 20.25
C LEU A 110 -1.62 -0.47 20.08
N CYS A 111 -1.69 -1.68 19.54
CA CYS A 111 -2.93 -2.46 19.43
C CYS A 111 -3.30 -3.20 20.72
N ARG A 112 -2.48 -3.10 21.77
CA ARG A 112 -2.66 -3.82 23.05
C ARG A 112 -2.73 -5.34 22.89
N LEU A 113 -1.96 -5.89 21.97
CA LEU A 113 -1.86 -7.33 21.72
C LEU A 113 -0.69 -7.97 22.46
N ILE A 114 0.15 -7.17 23.02
CA ILE A 114 1.23 -7.54 23.95
C ILE A 114 1.35 -6.52 25.07
#